data_9055b1a3e92e8de28a09131131c4d662
#
_entry.id   9055b1a3e92e8de28a09131131c4d662
#
_cell.length_a   1.000
_cell.length_b   1.000
_cell.length_c   1.000
_cell.angle_alpha   90.00
_cell.angle_beta   90.00
_cell.angle_gamma   90.00
#
_symmetry.space_group_name_H-M   'P 1'
#
loop_
_entity.id
_entity.type
_entity.pdbx_description
1 polymer ?
#
loop_
_entity_poly.entity_id
_entity_poly.type
_entity_poly.pdbx_seq_one_letter_code
_entity_poly.pdbx_strand_id
1 'polypeptide(L)'
;MKKIYAFLFTLLLASGAAAQNPTAYFMEGSTLRSQFNPAFAPLRGYVNIPGLGGLDINVSGNLSIDKILYPRNGKLVTLLDSSVSTADALSGLKADNLLGLDTRVNLIGFGAFTRNHKNFWSFDLNARVTTDATLPYSLFDFLKRGNSGDISDIGITADSYLEAGFNYSFPLLDDKLYIGVRAKFLMGVARARMYFTQFNVSHNEERWLINAAGGLDITAAGLDVKTELNDHGEEVYKMDDISLKPTSPAGYGFAVDF
;
A
#
# COMPACT_ATOMS: atom_id res chain seq x y z
N MET A 1 16.92 33.61 11.15
CA MET A 1 17.71 32.69 10.33
C MET A 1 18.00 31.38 11.03
N LYS A 2 18.61 31.33 12.25
CA LYS A 2 18.90 30.06 12.96
C LYS A 2 17.67 29.13 13.16
N LYS A 3 16.47 29.67 13.41
CA LYS A 3 15.24 28.90 13.60
C LYS A 3 14.74 28.29 12.30
N ILE A 4 14.98 28.90 11.14
CA ILE A 4 14.62 28.38 9.81
C ILE A 4 15.54 27.22 9.44
N TYR A 5 16.83 27.32 9.73
CA TYR A 5 17.78 26.22 9.52
C TYR A 5 17.48 25.02 10.43
N ALA A 6 17.10 25.25 11.69
CA ALA A 6 16.71 24.20 12.61
C ALA A 6 15.41 23.50 12.12
N PHE A 7 14.43 24.25 11.64
CA PHE A 7 13.18 23.71 11.07
C PHE A 7 13.45 22.89 9.79
N LEU A 8 14.26 23.42 8.87
CA LEU A 8 14.69 22.70 7.68
C LEU A 8 15.48 21.42 8.02
N PHE A 9 16.35 21.47 9.02
CA PHE A 9 17.11 20.32 9.46
C PHE A 9 16.23 19.25 10.12
N THR A 10 15.23 19.65 10.89
CA THR A 10 14.23 18.71 11.48
C THR A 10 13.35 18.09 10.41
N LEU A 11 12.98 18.84 9.38
CA LEU A 11 12.22 18.34 8.23
C LEU A 11 13.04 17.31 7.43
N LEU A 12 14.34 17.55 7.24
CA LEU A 12 15.29 16.63 6.60
C LEU A 12 15.48 15.32 7.40
N LEU A 13 15.45 15.39 8.72
CA LEU A 13 15.56 14.20 9.58
C LEU A 13 14.27 13.36 9.60
N ALA A 14 13.11 13.98 9.44
CA ALA A 14 11.82 13.29 9.40
C ALA A 14 11.59 12.50 8.10
N SER A 15 12.25 12.87 7.00
CA SER A 15 12.12 12.20 5.70
C SER A 15 12.96 10.91 5.56
N GLY A 16 13.81 10.59 6.55
CA GLY A 16 14.75 9.47 6.50
C GLY A 16 14.16 8.06 6.78
N ALA A 17 12.86 7.94 7.03
CA ALA A 17 12.33 6.73 7.65
C ALA A 17 11.62 5.73 6.72
N ALA A 18 11.52 5.98 5.41
CA ALA A 18 10.77 5.10 4.51
C ALA A 18 11.46 4.85 3.16
N ALA A 19 12.61 4.19 3.18
CA ALA A 19 13.16 3.61 1.96
C ALA A 19 12.36 2.34 1.60
N GLN A 20 11.29 2.51 0.87
CA GLN A 20 10.39 1.41 0.48
C GLN A 20 11.00 0.43 -0.53
N ASN A 21 12.06 0.81 -1.22
CA ASN A 21 12.81 -0.07 -2.12
C ASN A 21 14.29 0.33 -2.15
N PRO A 22 15.11 -0.12 -1.18
CA PRO A 22 16.49 0.35 -1.03
C PRO A 22 17.35 0.05 -2.26
N THR A 23 17.11 -1.02 -2.97
CA THR A 23 17.91 -1.38 -4.16
C THR A 23 17.72 -0.39 -5.30
N ALA A 24 16.47 -0.10 -5.68
CA ALA A 24 16.19 0.86 -6.76
C ALA A 24 16.59 2.30 -6.39
N TYR A 25 16.52 2.66 -5.12
CA TYR A 25 16.97 3.96 -4.61
C TYR A 25 18.46 4.20 -4.87
N PHE A 26 19.31 3.18 -4.69
CA PHE A 26 20.76 3.30 -4.87
C PHE A 26 21.25 2.98 -6.29
N MET A 27 20.37 2.45 -7.15
CA MET A 27 20.73 2.15 -8.55
C MET A 27 20.73 3.43 -9.42
N GLU A 28 21.90 3.99 -9.68
CA GLU A 28 22.03 5.24 -10.45
C GLU A 28 21.46 5.18 -11.87
N GLY A 29 21.43 4.01 -12.49
CA GLY A 29 20.83 3.79 -13.81
C GLY A 29 19.32 3.64 -13.81
N SER A 30 18.67 3.57 -12.64
CA SER A 30 17.23 3.36 -12.57
C SER A 30 16.45 4.61 -12.97
N THR A 31 15.53 4.47 -13.91
CA THR A 31 14.59 5.53 -14.31
C THR A 31 13.56 5.85 -13.24
N LEU A 32 13.42 4.97 -12.22
CA LEU A 32 12.48 5.12 -11.13
C LEU A 32 13.03 5.94 -9.96
N ARG A 33 14.31 6.32 -9.96
CA ARG A 33 14.94 7.04 -8.83
C ARG A 33 14.21 8.32 -8.45
N SER A 34 13.80 9.12 -9.43
CA SER A 34 13.04 10.36 -9.20
C SER A 34 11.65 10.13 -8.59
N GLN A 35 11.13 8.91 -8.66
CA GLN A 35 9.86 8.54 -8.02
C GLN A 35 10.03 8.20 -6.53
N PHE A 36 11.24 7.80 -6.11
CA PHE A 36 11.57 7.56 -4.70
C PHE A 36 12.09 8.81 -4.00
N ASN A 37 12.89 9.60 -4.72
CA ASN A 37 13.40 10.87 -4.23
C ASN A 37 13.42 11.88 -5.39
N PRO A 38 12.61 12.94 -5.31
CA PRO A 38 12.51 13.94 -6.38
C PRO A 38 13.83 14.62 -6.75
N ALA A 39 14.80 14.68 -5.82
CA ALA A 39 16.11 15.27 -6.07
C ALA A 39 17.01 14.39 -6.94
N PHE A 40 16.72 13.09 -7.08
CA PHE A 40 17.55 12.16 -7.82
C PHE A 40 17.17 12.12 -9.29
N ALA A 41 18.08 12.54 -10.14
CA ALA A 41 17.98 12.32 -11.58
C ALA A 41 18.63 10.98 -11.97
N PRO A 42 18.12 10.27 -12.99
CA PRO A 42 18.81 9.15 -13.60
C PRO A 42 20.02 9.66 -14.42
N LEU A 43 20.91 8.74 -14.80
CA LEU A 43 22.11 9.11 -15.59
C LEU A 43 21.79 9.67 -16.99
N ARG A 44 20.63 9.34 -17.54
CA ARG A 44 20.20 9.72 -18.91
C ARG A 44 18.72 10.03 -18.95
N GLY A 45 18.31 10.78 -19.96
CA GLY A 45 16.91 10.87 -20.32
C GLY A 45 16.36 9.49 -20.72
N TYR A 46 15.05 9.29 -20.52
CA TYR A 46 14.41 8.00 -20.76
C TYR A 46 13.00 8.15 -21.30
N VAL A 47 12.52 7.09 -21.90
CA VAL A 47 11.11 6.87 -22.21
C VAL A 47 10.76 5.46 -21.73
N ASN A 48 9.76 5.35 -20.89
CA ASN A 48 9.19 4.09 -20.43
C ASN A 48 7.86 3.83 -21.15
N ILE A 49 7.66 2.60 -21.57
CA ILE A 49 6.43 2.13 -22.20
C ILE A 49 5.74 1.08 -21.33
N PRO A 50 4.43 0.88 -21.47
CA PRO A 50 3.68 -0.06 -20.66
C PRO A 50 4.30 -1.45 -20.65
N GLY A 51 4.41 -2.03 -19.46
CA GLY A 51 4.98 -3.37 -19.25
C GLY A 51 6.51 -3.43 -19.19
N LEU A 52 7.23 -2.42 -19.70
CA LEU A 52 8.69 -2.32 -19.64
C LEU A 52 9.17 -1.16 -18.75
N GLY A 53 8.28 -0.29 -18.33
CA GLY A 53 8.58 0.92 -17.54
C GLY A 53 8.91 0.66 -16.08
N GLY A 54 8.56 -0.49 -15.56
CA GLY A 54 8.86 -0.92 -14.20
C GLY A 54 7.65 -1.44 -13.44
N LEU A 55 7.89 -2.44 -12.64
CA LEU A 55 7.01 -2.98 -11.62
C LEU A 55 7.72 -2.84 -10.28
N ASP A 56 7.06 -2.25 -9.31
CA ASP A 56 7.52 -2.13 -7.94
C ASP A 56 6.50 -2.81 -7.01
N ILE A 57 6.98 -3.72 -6.20
CA ILE A 57 6.16 -4.41 -5.19
C ILE A 57 6.87 -4.24 -3.86
N ASN A 58 6.18 -3.60 -2.93
CA ASN A 58 6.68 -3.36 -1.59
C ASN A 58 5.78 -4.00 -0.56
N VAL A 59 6.39 -4.72 0.38
CA VAL A 59 5.71 -5.30 1.55
C VAL A 59 6.18 -4.56 2.77
N SER A 60 5.27 -4.04 3.55
CA SER A 60 5.52 -3.25 4.75
C SER A 60 4.72 -3.80 5.94
N GLY A 61 5.01 -3.29 7.12
CA GLY A 61 4.29 -3.66 8.32
C GLY A 61 5.20 -4.15 9.45
N ASN A 62 4.59 -4.68 10.49
CA ASN A 62 5.28 -5.25 11.64
C ASN A 62 5.16 -6.77 11.73
N LEU A 63 4.42 -7.38 10.81
CA LEU A 63 4.26 -8.83 10.68
C LEU A 63 5.26 -9.34 9.65
N SER A 64 6.34 -9.93 10.10
CA SER A 64 7.34 -10.51 9.21
C SER A 64 6.94 -11.90 8.72
N ILE A 65 7.45 -12.30 7.55
CA ILE A 65 7.08 -13.54 6.88
C ILE A 65 7.43 -14.80 7.69
N ASP A 66 8.48 -14.73 8.53
CA ASP A 66 8.88 -15.79 9.45
C ASP A 66 7.86 -16.04 10.59
N LYS A 67 6.87 -15.16 10.76
CA LYS A 67 5.74 -15.35 11.68
C LYS A 67 4.54 -16.03 11.02
N ILE A 68 4.54 -16.16 9.71
CA ILE A 68 3.47 -16.79 8.93
C ILE A 68 3.92 -18.13 8.37
N LEU A 69 5.18 -18.19 7.88
CA LEU A 69 5.75 -19.35 7.21
C LEU A 69 6.97 -19.87 7.97
N TYR A 70 6.94 -21.14 8.29
CA TYR A 70 7.96 -21.84 9.09
C TYR A 70 8.65 -22.91 8.25
N PRO A 71 9.99 -22.95 8.18
CA PRO A 71 10.70 -24.05 7.56
C PRO A 71 10.63 -25.28 8.47
N ARG A 72 10.04 -26.37 7.99
CA ARG A 72 9.97 -27.66 8.67
C ARG A 72 10.21 -28.78 7.66
N ASN A 73 11.17 -29.65 7.96
CA ASN A 73 11.48 -30.84 7.14
C ASN A 73 11.67 -30.53 5.64
N GLY A 74 12.36 -29.40 5.32
CA GLY A 74 12.60 -28.99 3.94
C GLY A 74 11.38 -28.39 3.20
N LYS A 75 10.27 -28.15 3.91
CA LYS A 75 9.06 -27.51 3.37
C LYS A 75 8.73 -26.25 4.16
N LEU A 76 8.02 -25.33 3.53
CA LEU A 76 7.42 -24.19 4.22
C LEU A 76 6.00 -24.59 4.66
N VAL A 77 5.74 -24.45 5.95
CA VAL A 77 4.42 -24.69 6.55
C VAL A 77 3.90 -23.42 7.20
N THR A 78 2.59 -23.30 7.35
CA THR A 78 1.97 -22.14 8.01
C THR A 78 1.98 -22.30 9.54
N LEU A 79 1.65 -21.22 10.24
CA LEU A 79 1.49 -21.25 11.71
C LEU A 79 0.45 -22.29 12.20
N LEU A 80 -0.49 -22.71 11.34
CA LEU A 80 -1.54 -23.68 11.68
C LEU A 80 -1.03 -25.12 11.68
N ASP A 81 0.13 -25.39 11.09
CA ASP A 81 0.70 -26.73 11.06
C ASP A 81 1.00 -27.24 12.48
N SER A 82 0.73 -28.53 12.72
CA SER A 82 0.95 -29.17 14.03
C SER A 82 2.41 -29.20 14.46
N SER A 83 3.35 -29.15 13.52
CA SER A 83 4.79 -29.11 13.81
C SER A 83 5.29 -27.74 14.28
N VAL A 84 4.47 -26.70 14.18
CA VAL A 84 4.77 -25.37 14.71
C VAL A 84 4.20 -25.28 16.12
N SER A 85 5.05 -25.07 17.11
CA SER A 85 4.60 -24.92 18.50
C SER A 85 3.77 -23.65 18.69
N THR A 86 2.87 -23.66 19.67
CA THR A 86 2.10 -22.46 20.03
C THR A 86 3.02 -21.32 20.46
N ALA A 87 4.10 -21.62 21.16
CA ALA A 87 5.08 -20.61 21.57
C ALA A 87 5.77 -19.95 20.37
N ASP A 88 6.19 -20.76 19.37
CA ASP A 88 6.78 -20.24 18.13
C ASP A 88 5.77 -19.38 17.35
N ALA A 89 4.55 -19.89 17.17
CA ALA A 89 3.50 -19.24 16.38
C ALA A 89 3.10 -17.87 16.92
N LEU A 90 3.06 -17.72 18.25
CA LEU A 90 2.63 -16.48 18.90
C LEU A 90 3.78 -15.57 19.33
N SER A 91 5.05 -16.05 19.22
CA SER A 91 6.21 -15.26 19.64
C SER A 91 6.41 -14.04 18.72
N GLY A 92 6.63 -12.87 19.32
CA GLY A 92 6.95 -11.64 18.61
C GLY A 92 5.76 -10.99 17.88
N LEU A 93 4.55 -11.55 17.97
CA LEU A 93 3.34 -10.89 17.54
C LEU A 93 3.02 -9.73 18.49
N LYS A 94 2.47 -8.64 17.93
CA LYS A 94 2.00 -7.47 18.67
C LYS A 94 0.49 -7.54 18.91
N ALA A 95 -0.05 -6.63 19.70
CA ALA A 95 -1.50 -6.48 19.85
C ALA A 95 -2.16 -6.32 18.48
N ASP A 96 -1.61 -5.41 17.66
CA ASP A 96 -2.02 -5.19 16.27
C ASP A 96 -0.86 -5.53 15.35
N ASN A 97 -1.08 -6.48 14.45
CA ASN A 97 -0.13 -6.89 13.45
C ASN A 97 -0.56 -6.31 12.11
N LEU A 98 0.31 -5.47 11.56
CA LEU A 98 0.06 -4.75 10.32
C LEU A 98 0.80 -5.43 9.17
N LEU A 99 0.11 -5.60 8.07
CA LEU A 99 0.66 -6.08 6.79
C LEU A 99 0.18 -5.16 5.69
N GLY A 100 1.12 -4.51 5.01
CA GLY A 100 0.87 -3.65 3.85
C GLY A 100 1.50 -4.22 2.60
N LEU A 101 0.79 -4.13 1.49
CA LEU A 101 1.27 -4.44 0.16
C LEU A 101 1.03 -3.21 -0.72
N ASP A 102 2.09 -2.65 -1.28
CA ASP A 102 2.02 -1.58 -2.27
C ASP A 102 2.58 -2.11 -3.59
N THR A 103 1.77 -2.04 -4.64
CA THR A 103 2.15 -2.44 -5.99
C THR A 103 2.00 -1.24 -6.91
N ARG A 104 3.06 -0.92 -7.64
CA ARG A 104 3.09 0.15 -8.63
C ARG A 104 3.54 -0.39 -9.97
N VAL A 105 2.77 -0.09 -11.00
CA VAL A 105 3.08 -0.39 -12.40
C VAL A 105 3.24 0.91 -13.15
N ASN A 106 4.40 1.17 -13.71
CA ASN A 106 4.60 2.32 -14.59
C ASN A 106 3.96 2.05 -15.96
N LEU A 107 2.93 2.82 -16.29
CA LEU A 107 2.20 2.70 -17.56
C LEU A 107 2.91 3.44 -18.67
N ILE A 108 3.33 4.68 -18.39
CA ILE A 108 4.10 5.51 -19.32
C ILE A 108 4.97 6.46 -18.50
N GLY A 109 6.14 6.76 -19.01
CA GLY A 109 7.02 7.71 -18.35
C GLY A 109 8.08 8.23 -19.30
N PHE A 110 8.48 9.47 -19.11
CA PHE A 110 9.59 10.07 -19.83
C PHE A 110 10.27 11.12 -18.98
N GLY A 111 11.54 11.28 -19.19
CA GLY A 111 12.32 12.30 -18.49
C GLY A 111 13.52 12.73 -19.30
N ALA A 112 13.91 13.97 -19.13
CA ALA A 112 15.01 14.56 -19.85
C ALA A 112 15.73 15.62 -19.01
N PHE A 113 17.01 15.81 -19.33
CA PHE A 113 17.76 16.94 -18.85
C PHE A 113 17.41 18.20 -19.66
N THR A 114 17.44 19.34 -19.00
CA THR A 114 17.36 20.63 -19.66
C THR A 114 18.59 20.85 -20.55
N ARG A 115 18.53 21.86 -21.43
CA ARG A 115 19.62 22.15 -22.39
C ARG A 115 21.00 22.35 -21.74
N ASN A 116 21.04 22.83 -20.50
CA ASN A 116 22.27 23.01 -19.74
C ASN A 116 22.76 21.71 -19.05
N HIS A 117 22.09 20.59 -19.23
CA HIS A 117 22.35 19.29 -18.60
C HIS A 117 22.43 19.30 -17.05
N LYS A 118 21.93 20.34 -16.40
CA LYS A 118 21.97 20.47 -14.94
C LYS A 118 20.64 20.11 -14.27
N ASN A 119 19.53 20.56 -14.86
CA ASN A 119 18.21 20.30 -14.30
C ASN A 119 17.59 19.10 -15.01
N PHE A 120 16.87 18.30 -14.27
CA PHE A 120 16.15 17.15 -14.79
C PHE A 120 14.65 17.32 -14.54
N TRP A 121 13.84 16.92 -15.50
CA TRP A 121 12.41 16.86 -15.37
C TRP A 121 11.89 15.52 -15.88
N SER A 122 10.80 15.06 -15.29
CA SER A 122 10.12 13.86 -15.75
C SER A 122 8.62 13.94 -15.53
N PHE A 123 7.93 13.19 -16.36
CA PHE A 123 6.50 12.90 -16.22
C PHE A 123 6.32 11.40 -16.24
N ASP A 124 5.42 10.90 -15.42
CA ASP A 124 5.05 9.51 -15.39
C ASP A 124 3.57 9.32 -15.01
N LEU A 125 3.01 8.24 -15.53
CA LEU A 125 1.68 7.75 -15.21
C LEU A 125 1.84 6.34 -14.64
N ASN A 126 1.40 6.14 -13.42
CA ASN A 126 1.47 4.88 -12.72
C ASN A 126 0.07 4.37 -12.35
N ALA A 127 -0.14 3.07 -12.45
CA ALA A 127 -1.23 2.40 -11.76
C ALA A 127 -0.72 1.90 -10.42
N ARG A 128 -1.46 2.18 -9.34
CA ARG A 128 -1.10 1.75 -7.99
C ARG A 128 -2.24 0.98 -7.34
N VAL A 129 -1.86 -0.06 -6.61
CA VAL A 129 -2.74 -0.83 -5.75
C VAL A 129 -2.07 -0.93 -4.40
N THR A 130 -2.73 -0.44 -3.36
CA THR A 130 -2.29 -0.58 -1.98
C THR A 130 -3.27 -1.46 -1.23
N THR A 131 -2.78 -2.36 -0.41
CA THR A 131 -3.61 -3.18 0.46
C THR A 131 -3.01 -3.16 1.85
N ASP A 132 -3.81 -2.81 2.84
CA ASP A 132 -3.43 -2.78 4.24
C ASP A 132 -4.33 -3.72 5.03
N ALA A 133 -3.74 -4.59 5.83
CA ALA A 133 -4.44 -5.49 6.73
C ALA A 133 -3.98 -5.26 8.16
N THR A 134 -4.95 -5.14 9.06
CA THR A 134 -4.75 -5.16 10.52
C THR A 134 -5.24 -6.49 11.05
N LEU A 135 -4.37 -7.22 11.72
CA LEU A 135 -4.62 -8.55 12.24
C LEU A 135 -4.33 -8.55 13.74
N PRO A 136 -5.35 -8.60 14.62
CA PRO A 136 -5.13 -8.57 16.06
C PRO A 136 -4.47 -9.85 16.57
N TYR A 137 -3.74 -9.76 17.68
CA TYR A 137 -3.12 -10.92 18.34
C TYR A 137 -4.14 -12.02 18.65
N SER A 138 -5.34 -11.64 19.05
CA SER A 138 -6.43 -12.56 19.38
C SER A 138 -6.84 -13.45 18.20
N LEU A 139 -6.69 -12.99 16.96
CA LEU A 139 -6.90 -13.81 15.76
C LEU A 139 -5.88 -14.97 15.72
N PHE A 140 -4.61 -14.70 15.93
CA PHE A 140 -3.54 -15.71 15.92
C PHE A 140 -3.67 -16.69 17.09
N ASP A 141 -4.04 -16.19 18.25
CA ASP A 141 -4.30 -17.00 19.44
C ASP A 141 -5.49 -17.94 19.21
N PHE A 142 -6.58 -17.41 18.67
CA PHE A 142 -7.74 -18.21 18.27
C PHE A 142 -7.37 -19.28 17.22
N LEU A 143 -6.68 -18.91 16.17
CA LEU A 143 -6.29 -19.83 15.09
C LEU A 143 -5.36 -20.95 15.59
N LYS A 144 -4.52 -20.68 16.58
CA LYS A 144 -3.52 -21.65 17.06
C LYS A 144 -3.98 -22.49 18.24
N ARG A 145 -4.73 -21.90 19.17
CA ARG A 145 -5.18 -22.56 20.42
C ARG A 145 -6.66 -22.93 20.41
N GLY A 146 -7.46 -22.31 19.54
CA GLY A 146 -8.91 -22.42 19.57
C GLY A 146 -9.56 -21.69 20.75
N ASN A 147 -8.85 -20.73 21.37
CA ASN A 147 -9.39 -19.99 22.50
C ASN A 147 -10.57 -19.10 22.08
N SER A 148 -11.58 -19.05 22.93
CA SER A 148 -12.64 -18.03 22.78
C SER A 148 -12.06 -16.63 22.93
N GLY A 149 -12.53 -15.68 22.15
CA GLY A 149 -12.04 -14.30 22.21
C GLY A 149 -12.72 -13.34 21.29
N ASP A 150 -12.37 -12.08 21.45
CA ASP A 150 -12.76 -10.98 20.58
C ASP A 150 -11.67 -10.76 19.52
N ILE A 151 -12.06 -10.84 18.27
CA ILE A 151 -11.21 -10.62 17.10
C ILE A 151 -11.75 -9.50 16.19
N SER A 152 -12.51 -8.55 16.79
CA SER A 152 -13.21 -7.47 16.08
C SER A 152 -12.25 -6.51 15.35
N ASP A 153 -11.01 -6.40 15.80
CA ASP A 153 -10.03 -5.44 15.24
C ASP A 153 -9.42 -5.89 13.88
N ILE A 154 -10.01 -6.90 13.25
CA ILE A 154 -9.64 -7.26 11.88
C ILE A 154 -10.15 -6.18 10.93
N GLY A 155 -9.23 -5.62 10.16
CA GLY A 155 -9.52 -4.67 9.10
C GLY A 155 -8.69 -4.92 7.86
N ILE A 156 -9.31 -4.81 6.68
CA ILE A 156 -8.61 -4.89 5.41
C ILE A 156 -9.09 -3.72 4.55
N THR A 157 -8.13 -2.95 4.03
CA THR A 157 -8.41 -1.86 3.09
C THR A 157 -7.59 -2.11 1.83
N ALA A 158 -8.22 -2.00 0.67
CA ALA A 158 -7.57 -2.04 -0.63
C ALA A 158 -7.95 -0.80 -1.43
N ASP A 159 -6.96 -0.07 -1.91
CA ASP A 159 -7.11 1.12 -2.72
C ASP A 159 -6.43 0.91 -4.07
N SER A 160 -7.10 1.31 -5.14
CA SER A 160 -6.55 1.32 -6.50
C SER A 160 -6.74 2.70 -7.10
N TYR A 161 -5.67 3.26 -7.66
CA TYR A 161 -5.69 4.59 -8.27
C TYR A 161 -4.64 4.75 -9.37
N LEU A 162 -4.88 5.72 -10.24
CA LEU A 162 -3.88 6.22 -11.19
C LEU A 162 -3.17 7.43 -10.59
N GLU A 163 -1.86 7.46 -10.72
CA GLU A 163 -1.00 8.56 -10.28
C GLU A 163 -0.30 9.18 -11.50
N ALA A 164 -0.62 10.42 -11.82
CA ALA A 164 0.13 11.23 -12.77
C ALA A 164 1.11 12.09 -11.99
N GLY A 165 2.41 11.89 -12.21
CA GLY A 165 3.49 12.57 -11.51
C GLY A 165 4.30 13.46 -12.43
N PHE A 166 4.59 14.69 -11.99
CA PHE A 166 5.55 15.59 -12.63
C PHE A 166 6.65 15.92 -11.65
N ASN A 167 7.89 15.63 -12.04
CA ASN A 167 9.08 15.85 -11.22
C ASN A 167 9.98 16.91 -11.86
N TYR A 168 10.56 17.75 -11.02
CA TYR A 168 11.61 18.68 -11.41
C TYR A 168 12.70 18.73 -10.36
N SER A 169 13.95 18.49 -10.77
CA SER A 169 15.11 18.54 -9.90
C SER A 169 16.20 19.45 -10.46
N PHE A 170 16.93 20.10 -9.58
CA PHE A 170 18.01 21.01 -9.95
C PHE A 170 19.09 21.05 -8.89
N PRO A 171 20.34 21.28 -9.29
CA PRO A 171 21.46 21.44 -8.38
C PRO A 171 21.49 22.83 -7.75
N LEU A 172 22.01 22.89 -6.54
CA LEU A 172 22.38 24.10 -5.81
C LEU A 172 23.83 23.99 -5.33
N LEU A 173 24.38 25.10 -4.87
CA LEU A 173 25.70 25.18 -4.25
C LEU A 173 26.80 24.53 -5.11
N ASP A 174 26.87 24.89 -6.38
CA ASP A 174 27.87 24.33 -7.34
C ASP A 174 27.82 22.80 -7.42
N ASP A 175 26.63 22.25 -7.65
CA ASP A 175 26.35 20.84 -7.79
C ASP A 175 26.60 19.98 -6.53
N LYS A 176 26.73 20.62 -5.35
CA LYS A 176 26.92 19.92 -4.07
C LYS A 176 25.63 19.53 -3.37
N LEU A 177 24.51 20.15 -3.75
CA LEU A 177 23.19 19.89 -3.20
C LEU A 177 22.18 19.81 -4.33
N TYR A 178 21.37 18.76 -4.35
CA TYR A 178 20.27 18.61 -5.29
C TYR A 178 18.94 18.79 -4.55
N ILE A 179 18.05 19.55 -5.15
CA ILE A 179 16.67 19.72 -4.68
C ILE A 179 15.73 19.23 -5.78
N GLY A 180 14.69 18.56 -5.38
CA GLY A 180 13.63 18.12 -6.27
C GLY A 180 12.26 18.34 -5.67
N VAL A 181 11.29 18.55 -6.55
CA VAL A 181 9.88 18.64 -6.21
C VAL A 181 9.10 17.78 -7.18
N ARG A 182 8.18 16.98 -6.66
CA ARG A 182 7.30 16.14 -7.43
C ARG A 182 5.85 16.45 -7.07
N ALA A 183 5.09 16.94 -8.03
CA ALA A 183 3.65 17.11 -7.93
C ALA A 183 2.97 15.86 -8.46
N LYS A 184 1.94 15.37 -7.75
CA LYS A 184 1.17 14.17 -8.09
C LYS A 184 -0.30 14.51 -8.15
N PHE A 185 -0.94 14.08 -9.21
CA PHE A 185 -2.40 14.06 -9.32
C PHE A 185 -2.87 12.61 -9.24
N LEU A 186 -3.81 12.35 -8.34
CA LEU A 186 -4.32 11.02 -8.05
C LEU A 186 -5.76 10.91 -8.52
N MET A 187 -6.08 9.82 -9.18
CA MET A 187 -7.40 9.52 -9.69
C MET A 187 -7.83 8.14 -9.19
N GLY A 188 -8.77 8.11 -8.24
CA GLY A 188 -9.27 6.90 -7.62
C GLY A 188 -9.99 6.01 -8.63
N VAL A 189 -9.62 4.75 -8.66
CA VAL A 189 -10.25 3.71 -9.49
C VAL A 189 -11.20 2.88 -8.65
N ALA A 190 -10.73 2.35 -7.53
CA ALA A 190 -11.56 1.58 -6.62
C ALA A 190 -11.01 1.64 -5.20
N ARG A 191 -11.91 1.52 -4.24
CA ARG A 191 -11.61 1.29 -2.82
C ARG A 191 -12.53 0.22 -2.29
N ALA A 192 -11.97 -0.72 -1.54
CA ALA A 192 -12.72 -1.69 -0.76
C ALA A 192 -12.21 -1.66 0.68
N ARG A 193 -13.12 -1.59 1.64
CA ARG A 193 -12.80 -1.65 3.08
C ARG A 193 -13.70 -2.65 3.76
N MET A 194 -13.10 -3.68 4.33
CA MET A 194 -13.76 -4.64 5.20
C MET A 194 -13.37 -4.36 6.65
N TYR A 195 -14.34 -4.33 7.54
CA TYR A 195 -14.14 -4.10 8.96
C TYR A 195 -15.20 -4.83 9.77
N PHE A 196 -14.87 -5.15 11.01
CA PHE A 196 -15.80 -5.71 11.97
C PHE A 196 -16.01 -4.73 13.12
N THR A 197 -17.26 -4.51 13.48
CA THR A 197 -17.65 -3.79 14.70
C THR A 197 -17.80 -4.73 15.89
N GLN A 198 -18.01 -6.02 15.60
CA GLN A 198 -18.08 -7.09 16.57
C GLN A 198 -17.65 -8.39 15.86
N PHE A 199 -16.71 -9.13 16.45
CA PHE A 199 -16.40 -10.47 16.00
C PHE A 199 -15.92 -11.30 17.20
N ASN A 200 -16.87 -11.85 17.93
CA ASN A 200 -16.63 -12.67 19.10
C ASN A 200 -16.82 -14.14 18.77
N VAL A 201 -15.84 -14.92 19.11
CA VAL A 201 -15.89 -16.37 18.99
C VAL A 201 -15.88 -16.97 20.39
N SER A 202 -16.84 -17.80 20.69
CA SER A 202 -16.87 -18.60 21.92
C SER A 202 -17.06 -20.06 21.57
N HIS A 203 -16.43 -20.91 22.35
CA HIS A 203 -16.45 -22.36 22.16
C HIS A 203 -16.73 -23.02 23.51
N ASN A 204 -17.61 -23.98 23.49
CA ASN A 204 -17.80 -24.94 24.57
C ASN A 204 -17.67 -26.38 24.01
N GLU A 205 -17.68 -27.39 24.85
CA GLU A 205 -17.47 -28.79 24.45
C GLU A 205 -18.44 -29.31 23.38
N GLU A 206 -19.60 -28.66 23.20
CA GLU A 206 -20.63 -29.10 22.29
C GLU A 206 -20.75 -28.26 21.01
N ARG A 207 -20.42 -26.96 21.07
CA ARG A 207 -20.66 -26.05 19.93
C ARG A 207 -19.78 -24.80 19.92
N TRP A 208 -19.62 -24.29 18.72
CA TRP A 208 -19.08 -22.95 18.46
C TRP A 208 -20.21 -21.93 18.36
N LEU A 209 -20.05 -20.79 19.00
CA LEU A 209 -20.90 -19.63 18.86
C LEU A 209 -20.08 -18.48 18.32
N ILE A 210 -20.50 -17.95 17.17
CA ILE A 210 -19.84 -16.83 16.50
C ILE A 210 -20.85 -15.70 16.43
N ASN A 211 -20.53 -14.56 17.03
CA ASN A 211 -21.26 -13.30 16.89
C ASN A 211 -20.39 -12.34 16.10
N ALA A 212 -20.82 -12.05 14.86
CA ALA A 212 -20.11 -11.15 13.98
C ALA A 212 -21.04 -10.06 13.45
N ALA A 213 -20.58 -8.83 13.48
CA ALA A 213 -21.18 -7.68 12.82
C ALA A 213 -20.06 -6.84 12.21
N GLY A 214 -20.27 -6.35 11.01
CA GLY A 214 -19.25 -5.59 10.29
C GLY A 214 -19.81 -5.05 9.00
N GLY A 215 -18.93 -4.50 8.16
CA GLY A 215 -19.29 -3.93 6.89
C GLY A 215 -18.22 -4.16 5.82
N LEU A 216 -18.69 -4.08 4.59
CA LEU A 216 -17.86 -4.03 3.41
C LEU A 216 -18.26 -2.80 2.60
N ASP A 217 -17.41 -1.77 2.67
CA ASP A 217 -17.60 -0.53 1.92
C ASP A 217 -16.85 -0.66 0.58
N ILE A 218 -17.53 -0.52 -0.52
CA ILE A 218 -16.93 -0.54 -1.86
C ILE A 218 -17.27 0.75 -2.59
N THR A 219 -16.25 1.39 -3.14
CA THR A 219 -16.38 2.51 -4.05
C THR A 219 -15.54 2.20 -5.28
N ALA A 220 -16.11 2.33 -6.46
CA ALA A 220 -15.38 2.12 -7.70
C ALA A 220 -15.81 3.11 -8.79
N ALA A 221 -14.88 3.49 -9.65
CA ALA A 221 -15.15 4.33 -10.81
C ALA A 221 -16.12 3.63 -11.75
N GLY A 222 -17.26 4.26 -12.02
CA GLY A 222 -18.29 3.69 -12.89
C GLY A 222 -19.07 2.50 -12.30
N LEU A 223 -19.02 2.32 -10.98
CA LEU A 223 -19.87 1.35 -10.29
C LEU A 223 -21.30 1.87 -10.31
N ASP A 224 -22.19 1.11 -10.93
CA ASP A 224 -23.64 1.36 -10.88
C ASP A 224 -24.28 0.31 -9.97
N VAL A 225 -24.91 0.77 -8.90
CA VAL A 225 -25.56 -0.09 -7.89
C VAL A 225 -27.05 0.12 -8.01
N LYS A 226 -27.78 -0.91 -8.40
CA LYS A 226 -29.24 -0.90 -8.41
C LYS A 226 -29.78 -1.57 -7.16
N THR A 227 -30.89 -1.08 -6.67
CA THR A 227 -31.66 -1.70 -5.60
C THR A 227 -32.77 -2.52 -6.22
N GLU A 228 -32.84 -3.80 -5.91
CA GLU A 228 -33.94 -4.70 -6.31
C GLU A 228 -34.56 -5.28 -5.04
N LEU A 229 -35.84 -5.63 -5.13
CA LEU A 229 -36.51 -6.37 -4.07
C LEU A 229 -36.24 -7.87 -4.26
N ASN A 230 -35.81 -8.55 -3.20
CA ASN A 230 -35.70 -10.00 -3.19
C ASN A 230 -37.10 -10.65 -3.11
N ASP A 231 -37.15 -11.98 -3.20
CA ASP A 231 -38.38 -12.76 -3.11
C ASP A 231 -39.15 -12.61 -1.79
N HIS A 232 -38.50 -12.00 -0.78
CA HIS A 232 -39.08 -11.71 0.54
C HIS A 232 -39.52 -10.23 0.69
N GLY A 233 -39.37 -9.42 -0.37
CA GLY A 233 -39.73 -7.99 -0.37
C GLY A 233 -38.72 -7.09 0.32
N GLU A 234 -37.48 -7.55 0.57
CA GLU A 234 -36.41 -6.76 1.14
C GLU A 234 -35.57 -6.13 0.02
N GLU A 235 -35.14 -4.88 0.24
CA GLU A 235 -34.20 -4.21 -0.68
C GLU A 235 -32.83 -4.87 -0.62
N VAL A 236 -32.38 -5.40 -1.75
CA VAL A 236 -31.03 -5.94 -1.93
C VAL A 236 -30.30 -5.14 -2.98
N TYR A 237 -29.03 -4.90 -2.72
CA TYR A 237 -28.15 -4.22 -3.66
C TYR A 237 -27.63 -5.21 -4.71
N LYS A 238 -27.87 -4.89 -5.96
CA LYS A 238 -27.34 -5.66 -7.09
C LYS A 238 -26.28 -4.83 -7.80
N MET A 239 -25.08 -5.36 -7.88
CA MET A 239 -24.07 -4.77 -8.72
C MET A 239 -24.40 -5.13 -10.18
N ASP A 240 -24.83 -4.13 -10.92
CA ASP A 240 -24.91 -4.21 -12.38
C ASP A 240 -23.51 -3.98 -13.00
N ASP A 241 -23.37 -3.99 -14.28
CA ASP A 241 -22.07 -3.92 -14.96
C ASP A 241 -21.07 -2.93 -14.37
N ILE A 242 -19.90 -3.42 -13.93
CA ILE A 242 -18.76 -2.59 -13.57
C ILE A 242 -18.11 -2.09 -14.88
N SER A 243 -18.48 -0.91 -15.32
CA SER A 243 -17.81 -0.24 -16.42
C SER A 243 -16.83 0.79 -15.88
N LEU A 244 -15.53 0.54 -15.98
CA LEU A 244 -14.52 1.54 -15.66
C LEU A 244 -14.67 2.71 -16.61
N LYS A 245 -15.30 3.80 -16.14
CA LYS A 245 -15.44 5.04 -16.90
C LYS A 245 -14.34 6.01 -16.43
N PRO A 246 -13.28 6.25 -17.24
CA PRO A 246 -12.21 7.19 -16.87
C PRO A 246 -12.73 8.61 -16.57
N THR A 247 -13.93 8.92 -17.06
CA THR A 247 -14.57 10.22 -16.86
C THR A 247 -15.32 10.37 -15.54
N SER A 248 -15.46 9.27 -14.77
CA SER A 248 -16.14 9.27 -13.48
C SER A 248 -15.32 8.48 -12.45
N PRO A 249 -14.16 9.00 -12.02
CA PRO A 249 -13.32 8.32 -11.05
C PRO A 249 -13.99 8.26 -9.68
N ALA A 250 -13.55 7.33 -8.85
CA ALA A 250 -14.02 7.17 -7.47
C ALA A 250 -13.64 8.34 -6.55
N GLY A 251 -12.69 9.16 -6.99
CA GLY A 251 -12.24 10.36 -6.27
C GLY A 251 -11.00 10.96 -6.91
N TYR A 252 -10.65 12.16 -6.46
CA TYR A 252 -9.43 12.86 -6.86
C TYR A 252 -8.58 13.20 -5.65
N GLY A 253 -7.26 13.21 -5.84
CA GLY A 253 -6.31 13.62 -4.83
C GLY A 253 -5.14 14.38 -5.43
N PHE A 254 -4.42 15.09 -4.58
CA PHE A 254 -3.21 15.82 -4.93
C PHE A 254 -2.16 15.60 -3.83
N ALA A 255 -0.91 15.37 -4.24
CA ALA A 255 0.20 15.20 -3.32
C ALA A 255 1.46 15.89 -3.85
N VAL A 256 2.37 16.25 -2.96
CA VAL A 256 3.67 16.84 -3.29
C VAL A 256 4.74 16.14 -2.46
N ASP A 257 5.80 15.69 -3.13
CA ASP A 257 7.02 15.19 -2.52
C ASP A 257 8.15 16.21 -2.72
N PHE A 258 9.09 16.26 -1.80
CA PHE A 258 10.28 17.12 -1.84
C PHE A 258 11.46 16.44 -1.15
#